data_49fb9d7b6f47bda4240db66eef7afacd
#
_entry.id   49fb9d7b6f47bda4240db66eef7afacd
#
_cell.length_a   1.000
_cell.length_b   1.000
_cell.length_c   1.000
_cell.angle_alpha   90.00
_cell.angle_beta   90.00
_cell.angle_gamma   90.00
#
_symmetry.space_group_name_H-M   'P 1'
#
loop_
_entity.id
_entity.type
_entity.pdbx_description
1 polymer ?
#
loop_
_entity_poly.entity_id
_entity_poly.type
_entity_poly.pdbx_seq_one_letter_code
_entity_poly.pdbx_strand_id
1 'polypeptide(L)'
;ADSSVPDLESVPVYVYYDAKTLYAYLSNRKHLVFPSKVLEDEKEHQKEMERRQNIPVIHIKTKNSAPILNKKDYVDGTITISDPEKLYSDVAEFSAEMGIRGRGNSTWSFPKKPWKVKLKEKASLLGMPADKEWALLANYADRTLVRNIVAMKLSEICGFSWTPRMHSVEVYLNGKYQGVYTLCEHKKVSSDRVDIDVVGVDVTGGDAITGG
;
A
#
# COMPACT_ATOMS: atom_id res chain seq x y z
N ALA A 1 -33.37 4.04 -39.05
CA ALA A 1 -33.30 3.35 -37.78
C ALA A 1 -32.03 2.51 -37.78
N ASP A 2 -30.96 3.09 -37.28
CA ASP A 2 -29.66 2.44 -37.23
C ASP A 2 -29.54 1.80 -35.83
N SER A 3 -29.59 0.47 -35.79
CA SER A 3 -29.50 -0.33 -34.56
C SER A 3 -28.11 -0.95 -34.43
N SER A 4 -27.08 -0.12 -34.34
CA SER A 4 -25.77 -0.59 -33.91
C SER A 4 -25.68 -0.58 -32.38
N VAL A 5 -26.22 -1.62 -31.77
CA VAL A 5 -25.86 -1.94 -30.37
C VAL A 5 -24.42 -2.46 -30.43
N PRO A 6 -23.48 -1.83 -29.70
CA PRO A 6 -22.11 -2.34 -29.67
C PRO A 6 -22.11 -3.77 -29.13
N ASP A 7 -21.36 -4.63 -29.81
CA ASP A 7 -21.13 -6.00 -29.37
C ASP A 7 -20.50 -5.99 -27.98
N LEU A 8 -21.26 -6.40 -26.99
CA LEU A 8 -20.86 -6.41 -25.58
C LEU A 8 -19.76 -7.44 -25.26
N GLU A 9 -19.38 -8.27 -26.23
CA GLU A 9 -18.26 -9.22 -26.09
C GLU A 9 -16.87 -8.55 -26.17
N SER A 10 -16.79 -7.30 -26.63
CA SER A 10 -15.50 -6.62 -26.86
C SER A 10 -15.11 -5.58 -25.79
N VAL A 11 -15.93 -5.34 -24.80
CA VAL A 11 -15.64 -4.36 -23.75
C VAL A 11 -15.39 -5.09 -22.42
N PRO A 12 -14.14 -5.17 -21.95
CA PRO A 12 -13.89 -5.67 -20.60
C PRO A 12 -14.42 -4.65 -19.58
N VAL A 13 -15.65 -4.86 -19.13
CA VAL A 13 -16.21 -4.05 -18.06
C VAL A 13 -15.67 -4.57 -16.73
N TYR A 14 -14.57 -4.01 -16.27
CA TYR A 14 -14.10 -4.20 -14.89
C TYR A 14 -14.94 -3.36 -13.93
N VAL A 15 -16.14 -3.83 -13.62
CA VAL A 15 -16.97 -3.21 -12.59
C VAL A 15 -16.81 -3.99 -11.30
N TYR A 16 -16.00 -3.46 -10.40
CA TYR A 16 -15.89 -3.98 -9.03
C TYR A 16 -17.13 -3.59 -8.23
N TYR A 17 -18.19 -4.35 -8.36
CA TYR A 17 -19.32 -4.34 -7.43
C TYR A 17 -19.33 -5.67 -6.68
N ASP A 18 -19.79 -5.62 -5.41
CA ASP A 18 -20.19 -6.82 -4.70
C ASP A 18 -21.12 -7.63 -5.61
N ALA A 19 -20.75 -8.87 -5.90
CA ALA A 19 -21.48 -9.75 -6.80
C ALA A 19 -22.98 -9.87 -6.45
N LYS A 20 -23.36 -9.77 -5.16
CA LYS A 20 -24.74 -9.75 -4.70
C LYS A 20 -25.46 -8.49 -5.15
N THR A 21 -24.83 -7.33 -5.11
CA THR A 21 -25.41 -6.05 -5.50
C THR A 21 -25.60 -5.98 -7.01
N LEU A 22 -24.62 -6.46 -7.78
CA LEU A 22 -24.71 -6.56 -9.23
C LEU A 22 -25.80 -7.57 -9.65
N TYR A 23 -25.83 -8.74 -9.02
CA TYR A 23 -26.85 -9.76 -9.27
C TYR A 23 -28.26 -9.25 -8.95
N ALA A 24 -28.45 -8.56 -7.84
CA ALA A 24 -29.72 -7.95 -7.48
C ALA A 24 -30.15 -6.84 -8.46
N TYR A 25 -29.21 -6.03 -8.94
CA TYR A 25 -29.46 -4.99 -9.94
C TYR A 25 -29.83 -5.57 -11.32
N LEU A 26 -29.17 -6.65 -11.73
CA LEU A 26 -29.38 -7.29 -13.03
C LEU A 26 -30.57 -8.25 -13.03
N SER A 27 -30.88 -8.91 -11.91
CA SER A 27 -32.06 -9.79 -11.81
C SER A 27 -33.39 -9.05 -11.90
N ASN A 28 -33.41 -7.74 -11.63
CA ASN A 28 -34.57 -6.88 -11.86
C ASN A 28 -34.80 -6.46 -13.31
N ARG A 29 -33.83 -6.74 -14.23
CA ARG A 29 -33.97 -6.50 -15.66
C ARG A 29 -34.23 -7.83 -16.37
N LYS A 30 -35.46 -8.08 -16.75
CA LYS A 30 -36.01 -9.36 -17.27
C LYS A 30 -35.38 -9.91 -18.58
N HIS A 31 -34.26 -9.38 -19.08
CA HIS A 31 -33.71 -9.75 -20.40
C HIS A 31 -32.17 -9.86 -20.51
N LEU A 32 -31.47 -10.00 -19.36
CA LEU A 32 -30.02 -10.26 -19.44
C LEU A 32 -29.74 -11.76 -19.20
N VAL A 33 -29.42 -12.47 -20.25
CA VAL A 33 -28.89 -13.84 -20.20
C VAL A 33 -27.37 -13.72 -20.21
N PHE A 34 -26.74 -14.06 -19.09
CA PHE A 34 -25.27 -14.13 -19.05
C PHE A 34 -24.80 -15.41 -19.73
N PRO A 35 -23.77 -15.32 -20.58
CA PRO A 35 -23.08 -16.51 -21.06
C PRO A 35 -22.56 -17.34 -19.89
N SER A 36 -22.67 -18.67 -19.97
CA SER A 36 -22.19 -19.59 -18.94
C SER A 36 -20.72 -19.39 -18.57
N LYS A 37 -19.89 -18.97 -19.54
CA LYS A 37 -18.48 -18.65 -19.37
C LYS A 37 -18.24 -17.48 -18.39
N VAL A 38 -19.08 -16.43 -18.46
CA VAL A 38 -18.98 -15.29 -17.51
C VAL A 38 -19.25 -15.75 -16.08
N LEU A 39 -20.18 -16.68 -15.88
CA LEU A 39 -20.48 -17.23 -14.53
C LEU A 39 -19.39 -18.16 -14.03
N GLU A 40 -18.64 -18.84 -14.89
CA GLU A 40 -17.50 -19.68 -14.53
C GLU A 40 -16.29 -18.81 -14.19
N ASP A 41 -16.00 -17.79 -15.00
CA ASP A 41 -14.93 -16.81 -14.75
C ASP A 41 -15.20 -16.03 -13.45
N GLU A 42 -16.46 -15.73 -13.14
CA GLU A 42 -16.86 -15.07 -11.89
C GLU A 42 -16.68 -15.96 -10.66
N LYS A 43 -16.98 -17.25 -10.77
CA LYS A 43 -16.75 -18.24 -9.70
C LYS A 43 -15.25 -18.46 -9.45
N GLU A 44 -14.45 -18.47 -10.50
CA GLU A 44 -13.00 -18.62 -10.41
C GLU A 44 -12.37 -17.35 -9.84
N HIS A 45 -12.85 -16.17 -10.27
CA HIS A 45 -12.47 -14.88 -9.71
C HIS A 45 -12.87 -14.76 -8.22
N GLN A 46 -14.05 -15.22 -7.86
CA GLN A 46 -14.52 -15.21 -6.47
C GLN A 46 -13.69 -16.15 -5.58
N LYS A 47 -13.33 -17.33 -6.06
CA LYS A 47 -12.38 -18.23 -5.38
C LYS A 47 -10.99 -17.60 -5.24
N GLU A 48 -10.51 -16.90 -6.27
CA GLU A 48 -9.25 -16.17 -6.24
C GLU A 48 -9.30 -15.01 -5.24
N MET A 49 -10.42 -14.27 -5.18
CA MET A 49 -10.65 -13.19 -4.21
C MET A 49 -10.74 -13.74 -2.79
N GLU A 50 -11.45 -14.85 -2.56
CA GLU A 50 -11.51 -15.53 -1.26
C GLU A 50 -10.11 -16.04 -0.84
N ARG A 51 -9.31 -16.52 -1.79
CA ARG A 51 -7.94 -16.97 -1.54
C ARG A 51 -6.98 -15.81 -1.24
N ARG A 52 -7.24 -14.60 -1.79
CA ARG A 52 -6.43 -13.38 -1.62
C ARG A 52 -6.92 -12.46 -0.49
N GLN A 53 -7.76 -12.94 0.41
CA GLN A 53 -8.33 -12.11 1.49
C GLN A 53 -7.32 -11.62 2.53
N ASN A 54 -6.11 -12.19 2.55
CA ASN A 54 -5.11 -11.88 3.56
C ASN A 54 -3.98 -11.05 2.96
N ILE A 55 -4.12 -9.72 3.00
CA ILE A 55 -2.95 -8.85 2.80
C ILE A 55 -2.00 -9.02 4.00
N PRO A 56 -0.69 -8.78 3.83
CA PRO A 56 0.27 -8.93 4.91
C PRO A 56 -0.10 -8.13 6.14
N VAL A 57 0.17 -8.70 7.31
CA VAL A 57 -0.13 -8.09 8.61
C VAL A 57 1.16 -7.64 9.28
N ILE A 58 1.18 -6.40 9.73
CA ILE A 58 2.28 -5.82 10.50
C ILE A 58 1.84 -5.65 11.97
N HIS A 59 2.55 -6.32 12.87
CA HIS A 59 2.44 -6.10 14.30
C HIS A 59 3.60 -5.24 14.80
N ILE A 60 3.28 -4.11 15.40
CA ILE A 60 4.23 -3.20 16.03
C ILE A 60 4.01 -3.25 17.55
N LYS A 61 5.08 -3.57 18.27
CA LYS A 61 5.09 -3.53 19.75
C LYS A 61 6.13 -2.51 20.17
N THR A 62 5.69 -1.38 20.71
CA THR A 62 6.60 -0.39 21.31
C THR A 62 7.04 -0.84 22.70
N LYS A 63 8.24 -0.45 23.10
CA LYS A 63 8.78 -0.75 24.42
C LYS A 63 7.84 -0.20 25.51
N ASN A 64 7.43 -1.06 26.44
CA ASN A 64 6.47 -0.74 27.51
C ASN A 64 5.11 -0.20 26.99
N SER A 65 4.71 -0.58 25.78
CA SER A 65 3.51 -0.05 25.11
C SER A 65 3.48 1.49 25.03
N ALA A 66 4.66 2.13 24.97
CA ALA A 66 4.78 3.59 24.93
C ALA A 66 4.04 4.18 23.72
N PRO A 67 3.29 5.28 23.87
CA PRO A 67 2.56 5.91 22.79
C PRO A 67 3.50 6.67 21.85
N ILE A 68 3.13 6.77 20.58
CA ILE A 68 3.83 7.57 19.55
C ILE A 68 3.22 8.97 19.54
N LEU A 69 3.86 9.93 20.20
CA LEU A 69 3.28 11.24 20.48
C LEU A 69 3.67 12.34 19.49
N ASN A 70 4.79 12.19 18.78
CA ASN A 70 5.32 13.26 17.93
C ASN A 70 6.09 12.73 16.71
N LYS A 71 6.58 13.67 15.89
CA LYS A 71 7.34 13.39 14.67
C LYS A 71 8.87 13.46 14.84
N LYS A 72 9.35 13.79 16.01
CA LYS A 72 10.77 14.02 16.28
C LYS A 72 11.42 12.79 16.92
N ASP A 73 10.83 12.31 17.98
CA ASP A 73 11.44 11.28 18.82
C ASP A 73 10.98 9.88 18.40
N TYR A 74 11.94 8.98 18.27
CA TYR A 74 11.66 7.57 18.02
C TYR A 74 11.32 6.85 19.30
N VAL A 75 10.27 6.06 19.27
CA VAL A 75 9.92 5.07 20.30
C VAL A 75 10.48 3.73 19.86
N ASP A 76 11.36 3.13 20.65
CA ASP A 76 11.91 1.81 20.37
C ASP A 76 10.85 0.71 20.51
N GLY A 77 11.04 -0.36 19.73
CA GLY A 77 10.13 -1.49 19.75
C GLY A 77 10.54 -2.58 18.76
N THR A 78 9.60 -3.45 18.46
CA THR A 78 9.74 -4.52 17.48
C THR A 78 8.66 -4.42 16.43
N ILE A 79 9.01 -4.80 15.20
CA ILE A 79 8.09 -4.98 14.08
C ILE A 79 8.11 -6.46 13.70
N THR A 80 6.93 -7.05 13.53
CA THR A 80 6.75 -8.39 12.95
C THR A 80 5.83 -8.26 11.76
N ILE A 81 6.21 -8.87 10.64
CA ILE A 81 5.42 -8.89 9.40
C ILE A 81 5.08 -10.35 9.12
N SER A 82 3.81 -10.64 8.90
CA SER A 82 3.31 -11.94 8.49
C SER A 82 2.69 -11.83 7.09
N ASP A 83 3.19 -12.62 6.14
CA ASP A 83 2.69 -12.76 4.77
C ASP A 83 2.56 -14.26 4.43
N PRO A 84 1.60 -14.97 5.05
CA PRO A 84 1.46 -16.41 4.89
C PRO A 84 1.16 -16.83 3.44
N GLU A 85 0.49 -15.96 2.67
CA GLU A 85 0.19 -16.17 1.26
C GLU A 85 1.39 -15.85 0.34
N LYS A 86 2.46 -15.30 0.91
CA LYS A 86 3.66 -14.88 0.17
C LYS A 86 3.35 -13.99 -1.04
N LEU A 87 2.49 -13.00 -0.82
CA LEU A 87 1.98 -12.11 -1.89
C LEU A 87 3.09 -11.28 -2.54
N TYR A 88 4.11 -10.92 -1.76
CA TYR A 88 5.14 -9.99 -2.22
C TYR A 88 6.56 -10.54 -2.13
N SER A 89 6.78 -11.62 -1.38
CA SER A 89 8.11 -12.24 -1.23
C SER A 89 7.98 -13.69 -0.78
N ASP A 90 9.05 -14.48 -0.93
CA ASP A 90 9.10 -15.86 -0.45
C ASP A 90 9.19 -15.98 1.08
N VAL A 91 9.33 -14.85 1.78
CA VAL A 91 9.45 -14.80 3.24
C VAL A 91 8.06 -14.63 3.86
N ALA A 92 7.55 -15.69 4.48
CA ALA A 92 6.23 -15.66 5.12
C ALA A 92 6.21 -14.87 6.42
N GLU A 93 7.32 -14.82 7.16
CA GLU A 93 7.42 -14.08 8.43
C GLU A 93 8.76 -13.35 8.55
N PHE A 94 8.71 -12.14 9.08
CA PHE A 94 9.87 -11.30 9.35
C PHE A 94 9.72 -10.64 10.73
N SER A 95 10.80 -10.51 11.47
CA SER A 95 10.81 -9.78 12.74
C SER A 95 12.14 -9.02 12.92
N ALA A 96 12.06 -7.79 13.42
CA ALA A 96 13.23 -6.97 13.68
C ALA A 96 12.98 -5.95 14.81
N GLU A 97 14.08 -5.50 15.43
CA GLU A 97 14.06 -4.31 16.28
C GLU A 97 13.98 -3.04 15.43
N MET A 98 13.21 -2.07 15.92
CA MET A 98 13.03 -0.81 15.22
C MET A 98 12.74 0.36 16.17
N GLY A 99 12.88 1.57 15.66
CA GLY A 99 12.27 2.76 16.21
C GLY A 99 11.10 3.21 15.35
N ILE A 100 10.05 3.74 15.97
CA ILE A 100 8.89 4.29 15.27
C ILE A 100 8.57 5.70 15.76
N ARG A 101 8.17 6.58 14.84
CA ARG A 101 7.72 7.93 15.15
C ARG A 101 6.64 8.42 14.19
N GLY A 102 5.98 9.50 14.52
CA GLY A 102 5.07 10.17 13.61
C GLY A 102 5.79 10.69 12.35
N ARG A 103 5.04 10.89 11.25
CA ARG A 103 5.49 11.51 10.01
C ARG A 103 4.39 12.34 9.35
N GLY A 104 4.79 13.07 8.30
CA GLY A 104 3.89 13.88 7.49
C GLY A 104 3.69 15.29 8.05
N ASN A 105 3.17 16.17 7.23
CA ASN A 105 2.80 17.55 7.60
C ASN A 105 1.33 17.60 8.03
N SER A 106 0.42 17.98 7.16
CA SER A 106 -1.02 17.99 7.39
C SER A 106 -1.59 16.60 7.75
N THR A 107 -1.03 15.53 7.18
CA THR A 107 -1.47 14.16 7.46
C THR A 107 -1.27 13.71 8.91
N TRP A 108 -0.34 14.34 9.64
CA TRP A 108 -0.16 14.06 11.07
C TRP A 108 -1.30 14.61 11.94
N SER A 109 -2.04 15.61 11.46
CA SER A 109 -3.22 16.13 12.18
C SER A 109 -4.45 15.23 12.09
N PHE A 110 -4.50 14.31 11.10
CA PHE A 110 -5.62 13.40 10.93
C PHE A 110 -5.76 12.38 12.08
N PRO A 111 -6.97 11.86 12.36
CA PRO A 111 -7.20 10.84 13.39
C PRO A 111 -6.34 9.60 13.21
N LYS A 112 -6.25 9.06 11.98
CA LYS A 112 -5.37 7.94 11.63
C LYS A 112 -3.98 8.45 11.29
N LYS A 113 -3.00 8.12 12.12
CA LYS A 113 -1.65 8.67 12.06
C LYS A 113 -0.73 7.91 11.12
N PRO A 114 0.01 8.57 10.23
CA PRO A 114 1.08 7.95 9.47
C PRO A 114 2.36 7.87 10.31
N TRP A 115 3.19 6.85 10.06
CA TRP A 115 4.40 6.59 10.84
C TRP A 115 5.64 6.43 9.95
N LYS A 116 6.80 6.77 10.52
CA LYS A 116 8.11 6.42 10.00
C LYS A 116 8.69 5.33 10.90
N VAL A 117 9.11 4.23 10.26
CA VAL A 117 9.79 3.11 10.90
C VAL A 117 11.26 3.17 10.51
N LYS A 118 12.16 2.94 11.47
CA LYS A 118 13.60 2.83 11.28
C LYS A 118 14.09 1.54 11.93
N LEU A 119 14.44 0.56 11.11
CA LEU A 119 15.02 -0.70 11.57
C LEU A 119 16.41 -0.47 12.16
N LYS A 120 16.84 -1.28 13.12
CA LYS A 120 18.21 -1.27 13.66
C LYS A 120 19.20 -1.72 12.57
N GLU A 121 18.86 -2.77 11.82
CA GLU A 121 19.65 -3.28 10.69
C GLU A 121 18.87 -3.14 9.37
N LYS A 122 19.61 -3.08 8.24
CA LYS A 122 18.99 -3.08 6.91
C LYS A 122 18.32 -4.42 6.66
N ALA A 123 17.07 -4.38 6.19
CA ALA A 123 16.34 -5.57 5.80
C ALA A 123 15.41 -5.28 4.62
N SER A 124 15.14 -6.30 3.82
CA SER A 124 14.08 -6.29 2.82
C SER A 124 12.75 -6.53 3.52
N LEU A 125 11.77 -5.67 3.27
CA LEU A 125 10.40 -5.86 3.74
C LEU A 125 9.51 -6.15 2.54
N LEU A 126 8.81 -7.27 2.56
CA LEU A 126 7.87 -7.71 1.51
C LEU A 126 8.50 -7.61 0.10
N GLY A 127 9.72 -8.13 -0.09
CA GLY A 127 10.41 -8.15 -1.37
C GLY A 127 10.99 -6.82 -1.86
N MET A 128 10.77 -5.71 -1.14
CA MET A 128 11.37 -4.43 -1.48
C MET A 128 12.87 -4.38 -1.11
N PRO A 129 13.72 -3.65 -1.83
CA PRO A 129 15.16 -3.54 -1.55
C PRO A 129 15.47 -3.18 -0.11
N ALA A 130 16.49 -3.83 0.45
CA ALA A 130 16.85 -3.72 1.86
C ALA A 130 17.22 -2.30 2.27
N ASP A 131 16.54 -1.78 3.27
CA ASP A 131 16.83 -0.49 3.88
C ASP A 131 16.51 -0.49 5.39
N LYS A 132 16.97 0.55 6.11
CA LYS A 132 16.55 0.79 7.49
C LYS A 132 15.29 1.62 7.59
N GLU A 133 14.99 2.45 6.61
CA GLU A 133 13.95 3.48 6.70
C GLU A 133 12.73 3.16 5.83
N TRP A 134 11.57 3.11 6.48
CA TRP A 134 10.28 2.77 5.90
C TRP A 134 9.20 3.76 6.32
N ALA A 135 8.16 3.87 5.52
CA ALA A 135 7.00 4.67 5.83
C ALA A 135 5.72 3.84 5.85
N LEU A 136 4.89 4.05 6.84
CA LEU A 136 3.52 3.55 6.91
C LEU A 136 2.57 4.72 6.64
N LEU A 137 1.99 4.73 5.44
CA LEU A 137 1.06 5.77 5.00
C LEU A 137 -0.34 5.41 5.44
N ALA A 138 -0.98 6.29 6.19
CA ALA A 138 -2.31 6.03 6.76
C ALA A 138 -3.45 6.14 5.74
N ASN A 139 -3.24 6.85 4.63
CA ASN A 139 -4.22 7.11 3.55
C ASN A 139 -5.58 7.61 4.06
N TYR A 140 -5.62 8.35 5.18
CA TYR A 140 -6.87 8.74 5.84
C TYR A 140 -7.82 9.55 4.95
N ALA A 141 -7.27 10.43 4.10
CA ALA A 141 -8.06 11.26 3.18
C ALA A 141 -8.45 10.52 1.89
N ASP A 142 -7.94 9.32 1.67
CA ASP A 142 -8.24 8.49 0.51
C ASP A 142 -9.14 7.31 0.91
N ARG A 143 -10.42 7.39 0.62
CA ARG A 143 -11.38 6.34 0.93
C ARG A 143 -11.12 5.03 0.19
N THR A 144 -10.42 5.09 -0.94
CA THR A 144 -10.07 3.89 -1.74
C THR A 144 -8.82 3.20 -1.21
N LEU A 145 -7.97 3.90 -0.43
CA LEU A 145 -6.68 3.47 0.11
C LEU A 145 -5.61 3.14 -0.95
N VAL A 146 -5.89 3.29 -2.24
CA VAL A 146 -5.03 2.83 -3.35
C VAL A 146 -4.47 3.94 -4.23
N ARG A 147 -4.90 5.21 -4.09
CA ARG A 147 -4.46 6.30 -4.98
C ARG A 147 -2.94 6.44 -5.07
N ASN A 148 -2.25 6.33 -3.94
CA ASN A 148 -0.79 6.38 -3.92
C ASN A 148 -0.17 5.21 -4.68
N ILE A 149 -0.68 3.99 -4.48
CA ILE A 149 -0.20 2.78 -5.16
C ILE A 149 -0.41 2.90 -6.66
N VAL A 150 -1.59 3.34 -7.09
CA VAL A 150 -1.92 3.56 -8.52
C VAL A 150 -0.99 4.61 -9.13
N ALA A 151 -0.77 5.74 -8.46
CA ALA A 151 0.11 6.80 -8.94
C ALA A 151 1.56 6.31 -9.10
N MET A 152 2.08 5.54 -8.13
CA MET A 152 3.42 4.96 -8.23
C MET A 152 3.50 3.90 -9.33
N LYS A 153 2.45 3.09 -9.50
CA LYS A 153 2.41 2.11 -10.59
C LYS A 153 2.40 2.77 -11.97
N LEU A 154 1.67 3.87 -12.13
CA LEU A 154 1.73 4.69 -13.34
C LEU A 154 3.12 5.28 -13.58
N SER A 155 3.79 5.74 -12.52
CA SER A 155 5.17 6.23 -12.61
C SER A 155 6.12 5.17 -13.14
N GLU A 156 6.02 3.92 -12.69
CA GLU A 156 6.79 2.79 -13.22
C GLU A 156 6.50 2.58 -14.73
N ILE A 157 5.22 2.55 -15.12
CA ILE A 157 4.80 2.36 -16.50
C ILE A 157 5.31 3.51 -17.40
N CYS A 158 5.35 4.73 -16.88
CA CYS A 158 5.89 5.90 -17.60
C CYS A 158 7.43 5.92 -17.66
N GLY A 159 8.12 4.93 -17.09
CA GLY A 159 9.57 4.79 -17.21
C GLY A 159 10.38 5.76 -16.35
N PHE A 160 9.83 6.25 -15.23
CA PHE A 160 10.62 7.03 -14.27
C PHE A 160 11.77 6.19 -13.73
N SER A 161 12.95 6.80 -13.60
CA SER A 161 14.19 6.14 -13.18
C SER A 161 14.10 5.50 -11.79
N TRP A 162 13.30 6.08 -10.91
CA TRP A 162 12.98 5.51 -9.61
C TRP A 162 11.56 5.91 -9.16
N THR A 163 10.86 4.92 -8.62
CA THR A 163 9.53 5.07 -8.04
C THR A 163 9.48 4.30 -6.72
N PRO A 164 8.99 4.90 -5.63
CA PRO A 164 8.85 4.19 -4.36
C PRO A 164 7.94 2.98 -4.49
N ARG A 165 8.42 1.79 -4.12
CA ARG A 165 7.59 0.59 -4.06
C ARG A 165 6.67 0.67 -2.87
N MET A 166 5.46 0.14 -3.05
CA MET A 166 4.37 0.27 -2.07
C MET A 166 3.55 -1.01 -1.99
N HIS A 167 3.23 -1.45 -0.78
CA HIS A 167 2.36 -2.61 -0.54
C HIS A 167 1.29 -2.28 0.48
N SER A 168 0.06 -2.74 0.23
CA SER A 168 -1.03 -2.65 1.21
C SER A 168 -0.77 -3.65 2.34
N VAL A 169 -0.95 -3.21 3.57
CA VAL A 169 -0.73 -4.02 4.78
C VAL A 169 -1.76 -3.67 5.86
N GLU A 170 -2.15 -4.64 6.66
CA GLU A 170 -2.86 -4.39 7.91
C GLU A 170 -1.88 -4.05 9.03
N VAL A 171 -2.25 -3.15 9.92
CA VAL A 171 -1.35 -2.75 11.01
C VAL A 171 -2.02 -2.88 12.36
N TYR A 172 -1.30 -3.53 13.28
CA TYR A 172 -1.61 -3.57 14.70
C TYR A 172 -0.52 -2.84 15.49
N LEU A 173 -0.90 -1.92 16.34
CA LEU A 173 0.02 -1.22 17.26
C LEU A 173 -0.32 -1.61 18.70
N ASN A 174 0.61 -2.23 19.39
CA ASN A 174 0.43 -2.72 20.76
C ASN A 174 -0.85 -3.58 20.92
N GLY A 175 -1.11 -4.47 19.96
CA GLY A 175 -2.28 -5.34 19.94
C GLY A 175 -3.57 -4.67 19.44
N LYS A 176 -3.60 -3.34 19.21
CA LYS A 176 -4.77 -2.63 18.73
C LYS A 176 -4.72 -2.46 17.22
N TYR A 177 -5.76 -2.90 16.52
CA TYR A 177 -5.91 -2.73 15.07
C TYR A 177 -5.99 -1.25 14.68
N GLN A 178 -5.19 -0.86 13.71
CA GLN A 178 -5.09 0.51 13.21
C GLN A 178 -5.69 0.67 11.79
N GLY A 179 -6.09 -0.43 11.17
CA GLY A 179 -6.61 -0.46 9.80
C GLY A 179 -5.54 -0.77 8.75
N VAL A 180 -5.93 -0.64 7.49
CA VAL A 180 -5.05 -0.86 6.34
C VAL A 180 -4.16 0.37 6.11
N TYR A 181 -2.86 0.14 5.99
CA TYR A 181 -1.83 1.13 5.65
C TYR A 181 -1.17 0.77 4.33
N THR A 182 -0.42 1.71 3.78
CA THR A 182 0.56 1.40 2.72
C THR A 182 1.95 1.41 3.32
N LEU A 183 2.63 0.25 3.33
CA LEU A 183 4.06 0.16 3.59
C LEU A 183 4.79 0.67 2.34
N CYS A 184 5.67 1.64 2.52
CA CYS A 184 6.32 2.34 1.44
C CYS A 184 7.82 2.50 1.72
N GLU A 185 8.62 2.41 0.69
CA GLU A 185 10.02 2.84 0.71
C GLU A 185 10.11 4.31 1.12
N HIS A 186 11.00 4.61 2.07
CA HIS A 186 11.27 6.01 2.42
C HIS A 186 12.18 6.64 1.37
N LYS A 187 11.74 7.74 0.78
CA LYS A 187 12.55 8.48 -0.21
C LYS A 187 13.82 9.02 0.45
N LYS A 188 14.95 8.71 -0.14
CA LYS A 188 16.27 9.24 0.23
C LYS A 188 17.22 9.09 -0.95
N VAL A 189 18.31 9.84 -0.95
CA VAL A 189 19.40 9.67 -1.92
C VAL A 189 20.21 8.44 -1.52
N SER A 190 20.23 7.44 -2.35
CA SER A 190 21.08 6.24 -2.27
C SER A 190 20.94 5.42 -3.56
N SER A 191 21.89 4.53 -3.81
CA SER A 191 21.90 3.65 -4.99
C SER A 191 20.62 2.81 -5.16
N ASP A 192 19.96 2.41 -4.07
CA ASP A 192 18.75 1.59 -4.10
C ASP A 192 17.47 2.42 -4.07
N ARG A 193 17.57 3.74 -4.02
CA ARG A 193 16.45 4.70 -3.96
C ARG A 193 16.61 5.75 -5.08
N VAL A 194 16.71 7.00 -4.73
CA VAL A 194 16.97 8.10 -5.68
C VAL A 194 18.48 8.16 -5.91
N ASP A 195 18.92 7.58 -7.02
CA ASP A 195 20.33 7.54 -7.40
C ASP A 195 20.70 8.82 -8.16
N ILE A 196 21.07 9.83 -7.41
CA ILE A 196 21.53 11.13 -7.92
C ILE A 196 22.75 11.59 -7.13
N ASP A 197 23.65 12.33 -7.79
CA ASP A 197 24.73 13.00 -7.12
C ASP A 197 24.20 14.09 -6.19
N VAL A 198 24.60 14.05 -4.92
CA VAL A 198 24.29 15.11 -3.99
C VAL A 198 25.24 16.26 -4.30
N VAL A 199 24.75 17.29 -4.96
CA VAL A 199 25.49 18.53 -5.15
C VAL A 199 25.70 19.18 -3.78
N GLY A 200 26.95 19.45 -3.43
CA GLY A 200 27.30 20.02 -2.12
C GLY A 200 26.55 21.32 -1.82
N VAL A 201 26.46 21.65 -0.55
CA VAL A 201 25.67 22.78 0.02
C VAL A 201 26.08 24.15 -0.53
N ASP A 202 27.17 24.22 -1.28
CA ASP A 202 27.71 25.46 -1.86
C ASP A 202 27.05 25.90 -3.17
N VAL A 203 26.13 25.10 -3.73
CA VAL A 203 25.27 25.55 -4.84
C VAL A 203 24.08 26.28 -4.24
N THR A 204 24.37 27.41 -3.64
CA THR A 204 23.40 28.31 -3.05
C THR A 204 22.63 29.02 -4.14
N GLY A 205 21.36 28.78 -4.23
CA GLY A 205 20.41 29.47 -5.11
C GLY A 205 19.06 28.81 -5.24
N GLY A 206 18.90 27.59 -4.78
CA GLY A 206 17.61 26.95 -4.64
C GLY A 206 17.34 26.62 -3.18
N ASP A 207 16.16 26.90 -2.72
CA ASP A 207 15.70 26.43 -1.41
C ASP A 207 16.01 24.93 -1.31
N ALA A 208 16.75 24.55 -0.27
CA ALA A 208 16.94 23.15 0.05
C ALA A 208 15.57 22.51 0.07
N ILE A 209 15.31 21.57 -0.84
CA ILE A 209 14.07 20.81 -0.83
C ILE A 209 14.11 19.97 0.44
N THR A 210 13.77 20.58 1.54
CA THR A 210 13.48 19.92 2.80
C THR A 210 12.15 19.20 2.58
N GLY A 211 12.25 18.02 1.96
CA GLY A 211 11.12 17.13 1.85
C GLY A 211 10.64 16.78 3.26
N GLY A 212 9.53 17.36 3.67
CA GLY A 212 8.85 17.08 4.92
C GLY A 212 8.31 15.67 4.98
#